data_53b049a380bb51c5d7e20d8eb26a7be6
#
_entry.id   53b049a380bb51c5d7e20d8eb26a7be6
#
_cell.length_a   1.000
_cell.length_b   1.000
_cell.length_c   1.000
_cell.angle_alpha   90.00
_cell.angle_beta   90.00
_cell.angle_gamma   90.00
#
_symmetry.space_group_name_H-M   'P 1'
#
loop_
_entity.id
_entity.type
_entity.pdbx_description
1 polymer ?
#
loop_
_entity_poly.entity_id
_entity_poly.type
_entity_poly.pdbx_seq_one_letter_code
_entity_poly.pdbx_strand_id
1 'polypeptide(L)'
;MITISNATEDDIPDLVKLLNILFRQEKEFDENPELERKGLSAIISDPKTGVIIVAKENQKIVGMVNLLFTQSTALGSRVGIVEDMIVSITSRAKGVGSKLMTRAMKLAKENHCARITLLVDRDNLQAQHFY
;
A
#
# COMPACT_ATOMS: atom_id res chain seq x y z
N MET A 1 -11.34 -11.71 12.62
CA MET A 1 -10.73 -12.29 11.41
C MET A 1 -10.27 -11.18 10.47
N ILE A 2 -9.06 -11.29 9.97
CA ILE A 2 -8.51 -10.33 9.03
C ILE A 2 -8.79 -10.83 7.62
N THR A 3 -9.42 -9.99 6.80
CA THR A 3 -9.64 -10.29 5.37
C THR A 3 -8.80 -9.35 4.52
N ILE A 4 -8.25 -9.86 3.43
CA ILE A 4 -7.43 -9.10 2.49
C ILE A 4 -8.16 -9.02 1.15
N SER A 5 -8.31 -7.82 0.62
CA SER A 5 -9.01 -7.60 -0.64
C SER A 5 -8.49 -6.35 -1.35
N ASN A 6 -8.87 -6.18 -2.61
CA ASN A 6 -8.59 -4.96 -3.33
C ASN A 6 -9.52 -3.85 -2.83
N ALA A 7 -8.98 -2.65 -2.72
CA ALA A 7 -9.76 -1.49 -2.31
C ALA A 7 -10.77 -1.10 -3.40
N THR A 8 -11.87 -0.52 -2.96
CA THR A 8 -12.88 0.05 -3.83
C THR A 8 -13.00 1.55 -3.56
N GLU A 9 -13.74 2.26 -4.42
CA GLU A 9 -13.98 3.70 -4.22
C GLU A 9 -14.59 4.00 -2.85
N ASP A 10 -15.42 3.10 -2.33
CA ASP A 10 -16.06 3.28 -1.02
C ASP A 10 -15.05 3.25 0.12
N ASP A 11 -13.88 2.69 -0.09
CA ASP A 11 -12.83 2.59 0.93
C ASP A 11 -12.02 3.89 1.06
N ILE A 12 -12.15 4.82 0.11
CA ILE A 12 -11.28 6.00 0.05
C ILE A 12 -11.30 6.85 1.32
N PRO A 13 -12.46 7.17 1.93
CA PRO A 13 -12.44 7.97 3.16
C PRO A 13 -11.60 7.36 4.28
N ASP A 14 -11.67 6.05 4.47
CA ASP A 14 -10.89 5.37 5.50
C ASP A 14 -9.42 5.27 5.11
N LEU A 15 -9.12 5.11 3.82
CA LEU A 15 -7.74 5.09 3.33
C LEU A 15 -7.06 6.44 3.54
N VAL A 16 -7.77 7.54 3.35
CA VAL A 16 -7.24 8.88 3.62
C VAL A 16 -6.82 9.01 5.09
N LYS A 17 -7.60 8.46 6.00
CA LYS A 17 -7.25 8.47 7.43
C LYS A 17 -5.96 7.72 7.70
N LEU A 18 -5.77 6.56 7.07
CA LEU A 18 -4.54 5.79 7.22
C LEU A 18 -3.33 6.52 6.64
N LEU A 19 -3.49 7.13 5.46
CA LEU A 19 -2.40 7.89 4.83
C LEU A 19 -1.95 9.05 5.72
N ASN A 20 -2.89 9.73 6.36
CA ASN A 20 -2.56 10.84 7.24
C ASN A 20 -1.80 10.39 8.49
N ILE A 21 -2.03 9.16 8.96
CA ILE A 21 -1.21 8.58 10.03
C ILE A 21 0.24 8.42 9.57
N LEU A 22 0.45 7.91 8.37
CA LEU A 22 1.79 7.77 7.79
C LEU A 22 2.47 9.13 7.59
N PHE A 23 1.75 10.09 7.01
CA PHE A 23 2.32 11.40 6.70
C PHE A 23 2.70 12.18 7.96
N ARG A 24 2.02 11.97 9.07
CA ARG A 24 2.41 12.55 10.35
C ARG A 24 3.74 11.97 10.85
N GLN A 25 4.03 10.73 10.51
CA GLN A 25 5.30 10.09 10.88
C GLN A 25 6.44 10.51 9.93
N GLU A 26 6.10 10.78 8.66
CA GLU A 26 7.04 11.22 7.66
C GLU A 26 6.95 12.74 7.51
N LYS A 27 7.88 13.45 8.11
CA LYS A 27 7.85 14.94 8.17
C LYS A 27 7.98 15.62 6.80
N GLU A 28 8.29 14.85 5.75
CA GLU A 28 8.47 15.37 4.41
C GLU A 28 7.15 15.63 3.68
N PHE A 29 6.04 15.07 4.18
CA PHE A 29 4.74 15.18 3.52
C PHE A 29 3.73 15.91 4.39
N ASP A 30 3.03 16.86 3.78
CA ASP A 30 1.91 17.54 4.41
C ASP A 30 0.62 16.78 4.13
N GLU A 31 -0.28 16.75 5.11
CA GLU A 31 -1.60 16.17 4.93
C GLU A 31 -2.40 17.01 3.93
N ASN A 32 -2.90 16.37 2.88
CA ASN A 32 -3.76 17.02 1.90
C ASN A 32 -4.83 16.02 1.44
N PRO A 33 -5.97 15.95 2.14
CA PRO A 33 -7.00 14.97 1.84
C PRO A 33 -7.51 14.99 0.39
N GLU A 34 -7.57 16.15 -0.24
CA GLU A 34 -8.03 16.23 -1.64
C GLU A 34 -7.05 15.57 -2.60
N LEU A 35 -5.76 15.83 -2.43
CA LEU A 35 -4.74 15.20 -3.26
C LEU A 35 -4.69 13.69 -3.00
N GLU A 36 -4.84 13.29 -1.74
CA GLU A 36 -4.84 11.88 -1.36
C GLU A 36 -6.01 11.14 -1.99
N ARG A 37 -7.22 11.72 -1.94
CA ARG A 37 -8.39 11.12 -2.59
C ARG A 37 -8.19 10.99 -4.08
N LYS A 38 -7.63 12.02 -4.71
CA LYS A 38 -7.38 12.03 -6.15
C LYS A 38 -6.40 10.93 -6.54
N GLY A 39 -5.31 10.76 -5.78
CA GLY A 39 -4.34 9.71 -6.03
C GLY A 39 -4.91 8.33 -5.83
N LEU A 40 -5.64 8.11 -4.74
CA LEU A 40 -6.29 6.83 -4.46
C LEU A 40 -7.28 6.46 -5.56
N SER A 41 -8.12 7.40 -5.96
CA SER A 41 -9.11 7.16 -7.01
C SER A 41 -8.45 6.83 -8.36
N ALA A 42 -7.38 7.53 -8.70
CA ALA A 42 -6.65 7.28 -9.95
C ALA A 42 -6.08 5.86 -9.99
N ILE A 43 -5.59 5.34 -8.87
CA ILE A 43 -5.05 3.99 -8.81
C ILE A 43 -6.17 2.96 -8.81
N ILE A 44 -7.21 3.17 -8.01
CA ILE A 44 -8.33 2.22 -7.88
C ILE A 44 -9.06 2.07 -9.21
N SER A 45 -9.21 3.15 -9.98
CA SER A 45 -9.93 3.13 -11.24
C SER A 45 -9.13 2.59 -12.43
N ASP A 46 -7.81 2.39 -12.27
CA ASP A 46 -6.96 1.93 -13.38
C ASP A 46 -6.04 0.79 -12.95
N PRO A 47 -6.44 -0.46 -13.21
CA PRO A 47 -5.63 -1.63 -12.86
C PRO A 47 -4.24 -1.65 -13.49
N LYS A 48 -4.01 -0.90 -14.54
CA LYS A 48 -2.67 -0.81 -15.17
C LYS A 48 -1.71 0.05 -14.37
N THR A 49 -2.24 1.02 -13.62
CA THR A 49 -1.42 1.89 -12.77
C THR A 49 -0.97 1.17 -11.52
N GLY A 50 -1.85 0.38 -10.91
CA GLY A 50 -1.54 -0.31 -9.69
C GLY A 50 -2.75 -0.92 -9.02
N VAL A 51 -2.54 -1.40 -7.80
CA VAL A 51 -3.59 -1.99 -6.97
C VAL A 51 -3.39 -1.49 -5.54
N ILE A 52 -4.47 -1.06 -4.92
CA ILE A 52 -4.45 -0.79 -3.48
C ILE A 52 -5.09 -1.99 -2.79
N ILE A 53 -4.35 -2.59 -1.87
CA ILE A 53 -4.79 -3.76 -1.13
C ILE A 53 -5.13 -3.32 0.28
N VAL A 54 -6.27 -3.76 0.80
CA VAL A 54 -6.72 -3.41 2.14
C VAL A 54 -6.86 -4.65 3.00
N ALA A 55 -6.57 -4.47 4.29
CA ALA A 55 -6.85 -5.44 5.33
C ALA A 55 -8.02 -4.93 6.15
N LYS A 56 -9.02 -5.77 6.35
CA LYS A 56 -10.21 -5.43 7.15
C LYS A 56 -10.37 -6.39 8.30
N GLU A 57 -10.75 -5.85 9.44
CA GLU A 57 -11.14 -6.61 10.61
C GLU A 57 -12.53 -6.13 11.03
N ASN A 58 -13.50 -7.04 11.03
CA ASN A 58 -14.91 -6.70 11.31
C ASN A 58 -15.41 -5.57 10.39
N GLN A 59 -15.09 -5.67 9.11
CA GLN A 59 -15.47 -4.71 8.06
C GLN A 59 -14.81 -3.34 8.18
N LYS A 60 -13.90 -3.18 9.13
CA LYS A 60 -13.17 -1.93 9.32
C LYS A 60 -11.77 -2.06 8.73
N ILE A 61 -11.33 -1.05 7.97
CA ILE A 61 -9.99 -1.05 7.40
C ILE A 61 -8.96 -0.84 8.51
N VAL A 62 -8.03 -1.80 8.62
CA VAL A 62 -6.96 -1.78 9.63
C VAL A 62 -5.58 -1.71 8.99
N GLY A 63 -5.49 -1.78 7.67
CA GLY A 63 -4.23 -1.64 6.98
C GLY A 63 -4.42 -1.51 5.49
N MET A 64 -3.37 -1.02 4.83
CA MET A 64 -3.33 -0.90 3.38
C MET A 64 -1.91 -1.05 2.86
N VAL A 65 -1.78 -1.42 1.60
CA VAL A 65 -0.54 -1.34 0.85
C VAL A 65 -0.85 -0.93 -0.57
N ASN A 66 0.00 -0.10 -1.13
CA ASN A 66 -0.12 0.42 -2.48
C ASN A 66 0.94 -0.27 -3.35
N LEU A 67 0.51 -1.04 -4.35
CA LEU A 67 1.38 -1.69 -5.32
C LEU A 67 1.23 -0.98 -6.65
N LEU A 68 2.28 -0.28 -7.07
CA LEU A 68 2.28 0.44 -8.35
C LEU A 68 3.07 -0.34 -9.38
N PHE A 69 2.67 -0.22 -10.65
CA PHE A 69 3.35 -0.89 -11.76
C PHE A 69 4.08 0.13 -12.63
N THR A 70 5.27 -0.25 -13.08
CA THR A 70 6.04 0.57 -14.01
C THR A 70 6.93 -0.36 -14.86
N GLN A 71 7.66 0.23 -15.79
CA GLN A 71 8.51 -0.51 -16.72
C GLN A 71 9.99 -0.30 -16.35
N SER A 72 10.75 -1.39 -16.28
CA SER A 72 12.18 -1.32 -16.05
C SER A 72 12.93 -1.39 -17.39
N THR A 73 13.82 -0.43 -17.63
CA THR A 73 14.68 -0.47 -18.80
C THR A 73 15.76 -1.53 -18.66
N ALA A 74 16.27 -1.74 -17.45
CA ALA A 74 17.32 -2.72 -17.19
C ALA A 74 16.81 -4.16 -17.37
N LEU A 75 15.59 -4.44 -16.91
CA LEU A 75 15.01 -5.78 -16.98
C LEU A 75 14.16 -6.02 -18.21
N GLY A 76 13.83 -4.95 -18.96
CA GLY A 76 12.98 -5.05 -20.14
C GLY A 76 11.58 -5.59 -19.80
N SER A 77 11.10 -5.35 -18.60
CA SER A 77 9.88 -5.95 -18.09
C SER A 77 9.17 -5.01 -17.14
N ARG A 78 7.89 -5.33 -16.87
CA ARG A 78 7.12 -4.67 -15.82
C ARG A 78 7.75 -4.96 -14.45
N VAL A 79 7.74 -3.97 -13.59
CA VAL A 79 8.17 -4.10 -12.19
C VAL A 79 7.13 -3.47 -11.29
N GLY A 80 7.11 -3.89 -10.04
CA GLY A 80 6.20 -3.35 -9.02
C GLY A 80 6.95 -2.51 -8.01
N ILE A 81 6.30 -1.46 -7.54
CA ILE A 81 6.79 -0.62 -6.46
C ILE A 81 5.77 -0.68 -5.33
N VAL A 82 6.20 -1.12 -4.14
CA VAL A 82 5.36 -1.09 -2.94
C VAL A 82 5.56 0.25 -2.26
N GLU A 83 4.45 0.95 -2.07
CA GLU A 83 4.42 2.28 -1.45
C GLU A 83 3.30 2.31 -0.42
N ASP A 84 3.42 3.14 0.61
CA ASP A 84 2.37 3.39 1.60
C ASP A 84 1.85 2.12 2.31
N MET A 85 2.78 1.29 2.81
CA MET A 85 2.40 0.18 3.68
C MET A 85 2.07 0.73 5.07
N ILE A 86 0.80 0.67 5.45
CA ILE A 86 0.32 1.25 6.70
C ILE A 86 -0.56 0.24 7.42
N VAL A 87 -0.33 0.06 8.72
CA VAL A 87 -1.18 -0.76 9.57
C VAL A 87 -1.58 0.09 10.78
N SER A 88 -2.87 0.07 11.13
CA SER A 88 -3.34 0.84 12.27
C SER A 88 -2.67 0.36 13.56
N ILE A 89 -2.48 1.29 14.51
CA ILE A 89 -1.74 1.02 15.74
C ILE A 89 -2.34 -0.16 16.51
N THR A 90 -3.67 -0.25 16.57
CA THR A 90 -4.37 -1.30 17.31
C THR A 90 -4.26 -2.67 16.67
N SER A 91 -3.88 -2.74 15.39
CA SER A 91 -3.76 -4.00 14.65
C SER A 91 -2.31 -4.39 14.36
N ARG A 92 -1.35 -3.62 14.80
CA ARG A 92 0.06 -3.96 14.68
C ARG A 92 0.37 -5.19 15.52
N ALA A 93 1.34 -5.99 15.10
CA ALA A 93 1.73 -7.25 15.72
C ALA A 93 0.70 -8.38 15.59
N LYS A 94 -0.36 -8.19 14.79
CA LYS A 94 -1.33 -9.24 14.46
C LYS A 94 -1.04 -9.91 13.11
N GLY A 95 0.10 -9.61 12.50
CA GLY A 95 0.48 -10.16 11.21
C GLY A 95 -0.20 -9.52 10.01
N VAL A 96 -0.85 -8.36 10.19
CA VAL A 96 -1.56 -7.66 9.11
C VAL A 96 -0.60 -7.25 8.01
N GLY A 97 0.54 -6.64 8.38
CA GLY A 97 1.54 -6.22 7.40
C GLY A 97 2.07 -7.37 6.56
N SER A 98 2.33 -8.52 7.20
CA SER A 98 2.80 -9.71 6.48
C SER A 98 1.75 -10.23 5.51
N LYS A 99 0.48 -10.21 5.88
CA LYS A 99 -0.61 -10.62 5.00
C LYS A 99 -0.75 -9.68 3.80
N LEU A 100 -0.64 -8.37 4.03
CA LEU A 100 -0.68 -7.38 2.97
C LEU A 100 0.49 -7.58 2.00
N MET A 101 1.69 -7.77 2.52
CA MET A 101 2.89 -7.96 1.70
C MET A 101 2.80 -9.26 0.88
N THR A 102 2.33 -10.35 1.49
CA THR A 102 2.13 -11.62 0.78
C THR A 102 1.18 -11.45 -0.39
N ARG A 103 0.09 -10.71 -0.19
CA ARG A 103 -0.87 -10.44 -1.26
C ARG A 103 -0.25 -9.56 -2.35
N ALA A 104 0.52 -8.55 -1.96
CA ALA A 104 1.19 -7.67 -2.93
C ALA A 104 2.17 -8.46 -3.80
N MET A 105 2.96 -9.34 -3.20
CA MET A 105 3.90 -10.18 -3.93
C MET A 105 3.17 -11.12 -4.90
N LYS A 106 2.06 -11.70 -4.47
CA LYS A 106 1.26 -12.57 -5.32
C LYS A 106 0.69 -11.80 -6.53
N LEU A 107 0.14 -10.60 -6.29
CA LEU A 107 -0.42 -9.78 -7.36
C LEU A 107 0.68 -9.30 -8.32
N ALA A 108 1.85 -8.94 -7.81
CA ALA A 108 2.97 -8.56 -8.66
C ALA A 108 3.38 -9.71 -9.58
N LYS A 109 3.44 -10.93 -9.05
CA LYS A 109 3.76 -12.11 -9.84
C LYS A 109 2.70 -12.39 -10.90
N GLU A 110 1.42 -12.29 -10.53
CA GLU A 110 0.31 -12.47 -11.48
C GLU A 110 0.31 -11.41 -12.58
N ASN A 111 0.85 -10.22 -12.32
CA ASN A 111 0.98 -9.14 -13.29
C ASN A 111 2.33 -9.14 -14.00
N HIS A 112 3.07 -10.24 -13.91
CA HIS A 112 4.34 -10.47 -14.61
C HIS A 112 5.44 -9.48 -14.24
N CYS A 113 5.45 -9.01 -12.98
CA CYS A 113 6.51 -8.15 -12.48
C CYS A 113 7.79 -8.95 -12.27
N ALA A 114 8.89 -8.50 -12.88
CA ALA A 114 10.20 -9.15 -12.73
C ALA A 114 10.89 -8.77 -11.42
N ARG A 115 10.41 -7.72 -10.77
CA ARG A 115 11.02 -7.21 -9.52
C ARG A 115 9.97 -6.45 -8.72
N ILE A 116 10.11 -6.46 -7.40
CA ILE A 116 9.38 -5.57 -6.50
C ILE A 116 10.41 -4.70 -5.78
N THR A 117 10.18 -3.39 -5.79
CA THR A 117 10.97 -2.42 -5.06
C THR A 117 10.14 -1.90 -3.90
N LEU A 118 10.75 -1.80 -2.73
CA LEU A 118 10.11 -1.28 -1.53
C LEU A 118 10.64 0.12 -1.26
N LEU A 119 9.72 1.08 -1.11
CA LEU A 119 10.08 2.45 -0.74
C LEU A 119 9.91 2.59 0.76
N VAL A 120 11.03 2.66 1.47
CA VAL A 120 11.06 2.78 2.93
C VAL A 120 11.88 4.01 3.29
N ASP A 121 11.35 4.84 4.19
CA ASP A 121 12.09 5.98 4.70
C ASP A 121 13.40 5.50 5.31
N ARG A 122 14.49 6.19 4.99
CA ARG A 122 15.83 5.90 5.48
C ARG A 122 15.89 5.81 7.00
N ASP A 123 15.12 6.66 7.68
CA ASP A 123 15.12 6.73 9.14
C ASP A 123 14.10 5.81 9.80
N ASN A 124 13.32 5.08 9.00
CA ASN A 124 12.31 4.16 9.51
C ASN A 124 12.93 2.77 9.73
N LEU A 125 13.65 2.61 10.84
CA LEU A 125 14.33 1.35 11.15
C LEU A 125 13.34 0.20 11.37
N GLN A 126 12.19 0.49 11.94
CA GLN A 126 11.18 -0.53 12.19
C GLN A 126 10.65 -1.12 10.88
N ALA A 127 10.36 -0.28 9.89
CA ALA A 127 9.93 -0.76 8.59
C ALA A 127 11.03 -1.54 7.87
N GLN A 128 12.28 -1.09 7.98
CA GLN A 128 13.42 -1.80 7.38
C GLN A 128 13.57 -3.19 7.98
N HIS A 129 13.37 -3.35 9.27
CA HIS A 129 13.41 -4.65 9.93
C HIS A 129 12.27 -5.56 9.50
N PHE A 130 11.09 -4.99 9.23
CA PHE A 130 9.95 -5.76 8.75
C PHE A 130 10.22 -6.36 7.37
N TYR A 131 10.81 -5.57 6.48
CA TYR A 131 11.11 -6.02 5.12
C TYR A 131 12.40 -6.85 5.09
#